data_25f86e953f185a02042a3cc87e119a27
#
_entry.id   25f86e953f185a02042a3cc87e119a27
#
_cell.length_a   1.000
_cell.length_b   1.000
_cell.length_c   1.000
_cell.angle_alpha   90.00
_cell.angle_beta   90.00
_cell.angle_gamma   90.00
#
_symmetry.space_group_name_H-M   'P 1'
#
loop_
_entity.id
_entity.type
_entity.pdbx_description
1 polymer ?
#
loop_
_entity_poly.entity_id
_entity_poly.type
_entity_poly.pdbx_seq_one_letter_code
_entity_poly.pdbx_strand_id
1 'polypeptide(L)'
;MTFAEARRSRSEDRRISPVFWVLLAVLGTSGWAVWSGYGNSGFGVFLFVVAGWMVSLCLHEYGHARTALHGGDISIGAKGYLTLNPLKYTNVLFSFVLPVVFVILGGIGLPGGAVYIERHRIQGRLKHSLISAAGPLVNVLFAGVLLTAVGAGWFDDPDRLIEIGGRTLDLSPLPAALAYLAMFQVSAALLNLLPVPGLDGYGIVEPWLSPKVRRAVEPFAMYGMLAVFALLWQPQVNRLFFDVVYGITELFGVDRGVIWIGDYLFRFWNH
;
A
#
# COMPACT_ATOMS: atom_id res chain seq x y z
N MET A 1 -9.02 12.33 -32.64
CA MET A 1 -9.85 12.32 -31.44
C MET A 1 -10.91 13.40 -31.59
N THR A 2 -12.18 13.04 -31.72
CA THR A 2 -13.29 13.99 -31.89
C THR A 2 -13.64 14.64 -30.55
N PHE A 3 -14.30 15.84 -30.59
CA PHE A 3 -14.76 16.52 -29.37
C PHE A 3 -15.72 15.64 -28.54
N ALA A 4 -16.46 14.74 -29.18
CA ALA A 4 -17.33 13.77 -28.51
C ALA A 4 -16.56 12.68 -27.78
N GLU A 5 -15.46 12.17 -28.33
CA GLU A 5 -14.56 11.20 -27.67
C GLU A 5 -13.85 11.82 -26.48
N ALA A 6 -13.40 13.08 -26.59
CA ALA A 6 -12.79 13.81 -25.48
C ALA A 6 -13.79 14.08 -24.33
N ARG A 7 -15.07 14.29 -24.65
CA ARG A 7 -16.14 14.50 -23.66
C ARG A 7 -16.55 13.19 -23.00
N ARG A 8 -16.56 12.08 -23.73
CA ARG A 8 -16.86 10.73 -23.23
C ARG A 8 -15.73 10.26 -22.30
N SER A 9 -14.48 10.44 -22.70
CA SER A 9 -13.29 10.18 -21.89
C SER A 9 -13.33 10.95 -20.54
N ARG A 10 -13.70 12.24 -20.55
CA ARG A 10 -13.85 13.04 -19.33
C ARG A 10 -15.00 12.57 -18.41
N SER A 11 -16.05 11.97 -18.95
CA SER A 11 -17.18 11.47 -18.14
C SER A 11 -16.91 10.09 -17.55
N GLU A 12 -16.15 9.23 -18.25
CA GLU A 12 -15.71 7.92 -17.75
C GLU A 12 -14.65 8.07 -16.66
N ASP A 13 -13.81 9.09 -16.72
CA ASP A 13 -12.78 9.46 -15.75
C ASP A 13 -13.28 9.73 -14.32
N ARG A 14 -14.57 9.98 -14.15
CA ARG A 14 -15.14 10.33 -12.84
C ARG A 14 -15.84 9.16 -12.15
N ARG A 15 -15.95 8.01 -12.79
CA ARG A 15 -16.65 6.86 -12.21
C ARG A 15 -15.66 5.95 -11.52
N ILE A 16 -15.80 5.82 -10.21
CA ILE A 16 -15.09 4.81 -9.41
C ILE A 16 -15.50 3.43 -9.93
N SER A 17 -14.50 2.56 -10.13
CA SER A 17 -14.70 1.21 -10.65
C SER A 17 -15.58 0.37 -9.72
N PRO A 18 -16.48 -0.47 -10.26
CA PRO A 18 -17.20 -1.47 -9.45
C PRO A 18 -16.26 -2.39 -8.65
N VAL A 19 -15.07 -2.71 -9.19
CA VAL A 19 -14.07 -3.52 -8.47
C VAL A 19 -13.63 -2.84 -7.19
N PHE A 20 -13.41 -1.51 -7.20
CA PHE A 20 -13.05 -0.77 -6.00
C PHE A 20 -14.18 -0.76 -4.97
N TRP A 21 -15.43 -0.63 -5.41
CA TRP A 21 -16.59 -0.74 -4.51
C TRP A 21 -16.71 -2.12 -3.87
N VAL A 22 -16.42 -3.19 -4.63
CA VAL A 22 -16.36 -4.56 -4.07
C VAL A 22 -15.25 -4.67 -3.02
N LEU A 23 -14.05 -4.12 -3.28
CA LEU A 23 -12.96 -4.11 -2.30
C LEU A 23 -13.35 -3.35 -1.01
N LEU A 24 -14.02 -2.21 -1.14
CA LEU A 24 -14.52 -1.46 0.02
C LEU A 24 -15.61 -2.23 0.77
N ALA A 25 -16.51 -2.92 0.06
CA ALA A 25 -17.54 -3.74 0.68
C ALA A 25 -16.91 -4.92 1.44
N VAL A 26 -15.92 -5.62 0.86
CA VAL A 26 -15.19 -6.69 1.55
C VAL A 26 -14.46 -6.14 2.78
N LEU A 27 -13.77 -5.00 2.65
CA LEU A 27 -13.08 -4.35 3.76
C LEU A 27 -14.05 -3.99 4.89
N GLY A 28 -15.17 -3.35 4.56
CA GLY A 28 -16.16 -2.92 5.55
C GLY A 28 -16.87 -4.09 6.23
N THR A 29 -17.30 -5.10 5.45
CA THR A 29 -18.00 -6.27 6.00
C THR A 29 -17.09 -7.17 6.82
N SER A 30 -15.83 -7.39 6.38
CA SER A 30 -14.86 -8.15 7.16
C SER A 30 -14.43 -7.41 8.44
N GLY A 31 -14.24 -6.08 8.36
CA GLY A 31 -13.96 -5.26 9.54
C GLY A 31 -15.11 -5.30 10.55
N TRP A 32 -16.36 -5.19 10.07
CA TRP A 32 -17.55 -5.36 10.91
C TRP A 32 -17.63 -6.76 11.54
N ALA A 33 -17.36 -7.81 10.76
CA ALA A 33 -17.38 -9.19 11.27
C ALA A 33 -16.33 -9.41 12.37
N VAL A 34 -15.10 -8.89 12.17
CA VAL A 34 -14.03 -8.93 13.18
C VAL A 34 -14.42 -8.14 14.42
N TRP A 35 -14.97 -6.94 14.25
CA TRP A 35 -15.42 -6.10 15.35
C TRP A 35 -16.60 -6.71 16.11
N SER A 36 -17.60 -7.26 15.40
CA SER A 36 -18.80 -7.86 16.02
C SER A 36 -18.58 -9.29 16.53
N GLY A 37 -17.41 -9.93 16.26
CA GLY A 37 -17.15 -11.33 16.58
C GLY A 37 -18.00 -12.31 15.76
N TYR A 38 -18.48 -11.89 14.60
CA TYR A 38 -19.26 -12.74 13.71
C TYR A 38 -18.35 -13.68 12.93
N GLY A 39 -18.59 -14.97 13.04
CA GLY A 39 -17.85 -16.00 12.32
C GLY A 39 -16.44 -16.26 12.87
N ASN A 40 -15.53 -16.69 11.99
CA ASN A 40 -14.14 -16.96 12.35
C ASN A 40 -13.30 -15.68 12.31
N SER A 41 -12.78 -15.26 13.45
CA SER A 41 -11.98 -14.02 13.58
C SER A 41 -10.75 -14.02 12.67
N GLY A 42 -10.02 -15.14 12.55
CA GLY A 42 -8.83 -15.24 11.71
C GLY A 42 -9.16 -15.06 10.24
N PHE A 43 -10.19 -15.72 9.72
CA PHE A 43 -10.65 -15.54 8.35
C PHE A 43 -11.13 -14.10 8.10
N GLY A 44 -11.84 -13.51 9.07
CA GLY A 44 -12.23 -12.10 9.02
C GLY A 44 -11.04 -11.16 8.93
N VAL A 45 -10.02 -11.36 9.78
CA VAL A 45 -8.76 -10.57 9.76
C VAL A 45 -8.03 -10.73 8.44
N PHE A 46 -7.94 -11.96 7.90
CA PHE A 46 -7.35 -12.22 6.59
C PHE A 46 -8.03 -11.39 5.49
N LEU A 47 -9.35 -11.48 5.37
CA LEU A 47 -10.10 -10.71 4.36
C LEU A 47 -9.93 -9.20 4.56
N PHE A 48 -9.98 -8.73 5.81
CA PHE A 48 -9.82 -7.32 6.16
C PHE A 48 -8.44 -6.78 5.71
N VAL A 49 -7.38 -7.49 6.07
CA VAL A 49 -6.00 -7.07 5.76
C VAL A 49 -5.74 -7.11 4.25
N VAL A 50 -6.16 -8.18 3.55
CA VAL A 50 -6.00 -8.29 2.09
C VAL A 50 -6.79 -7.19 1.36
N ALA A 51 -8.07 -7.00 1.73
CA ALA A 51 -8.89 -5.96 1.11
C ALA A 51 -8.35 -4.55 1.42
N GLY A 52 -7.93 -4.30 2.66
CA GLY A 52 -7.32 -3.02 3.08
C GLY A 52 -6.02 -2.73 2.34
N TRP A 53 -5.17 -3.74 2.17
CA TRP A 53 -3.97 -3.65 1.35
C TRP A 53 -4.29 -3.29 -0.11
N MET A 54 -5.28 -3.95 -0.70
CA MET A 54 -5.69 -3.69 -2.08
C MET A 54 -6.31 -2.29 -2.27
N VAL A 55 -7.11 -1.84 -1.31
CA VAL A 55 -7.64 -0.46 -1.29
C VAL A 55 -6.50 0.54 -1.22
N SER A 56 -5.53 0.31 -0.34
CA SER A 56 -4.34 1.14 -0.19
C SER A 56 -3.53 1.22 -1.50
N LEU A 57 -3.32 0.09 -2.18
CA LEU A 57 -2.63 0.05 -3.46
C LEU A 57 -3.36 0.90 -4.52
N CYS A 58 -4.69 0.76 -4.60
CA CYS A 58 -5.49 1.58 -5.52
C CYS A 58 -5.36 3.09 -5.22
N LEU A 59 -5.34 3.47 -3.95
CA LEU A 59 -5.19 4.86 -3.52
C LEU A 59 -3.77 5.39 -3.79
N HIS A 60 -2.74 4.57 -3.60
CA HIS A 60 -1.34 4.88 -3.91
C HIS A 60 -1.19 5.21 -5.40
N GLU A 61 -1.66 4.32 -6.30
CA GLU A 61 -1.61 4.53 -7.74
C GLU A 61 -2.47 5.73 -8.18
N TYR A 62 -3.62 5.92 -7.55
CA TYR A 62 -4.45 7.10 -7.76
C TYR A 62 -3.72 8.39 -7.36
N GLY A 63 -2.93 8.37 -6.30
CA GLY A 63 -2.08 9.48 -5.89
C GLY A 63 -1.14 9.92 -7.01
N HIS A 64 -0.41 8.98 -7.60
CA HIS A 64 0.46 9.23 -8.76
C HIS A 64 -0.33 9.76 -9.95
N ALA A 65 -1.41 9.06 -10.33
CA ALA A 65 -2.26 9.42 -11.48
C ALA A 65 -2.85 10.83 -11.33
N ARG A 66 -3.39 11.15 -10.17
CA ARG A 66 -4.01 12.44 -9.90
C ARG A 66 -3.02 13.59 -9.94
N THR A 67 -1.84 13.37 -9.37
CA THR A 67 -0.74 14.36 -9.38
C THR A 67 -0.17 14.54 -10.78
N ALA A 68 -0.02 13.45 -11.56
CA ALA A 68 0.43 13.51 -12.95
C ALA A 68 -0.54 14.29 -13.85
N LEU A 69 -1.87 14.09 -13.68
CA LEU A 69 -2.89 14.85 -14.38
C LEU A 69 -2.76 16.36 -14.10
N HIS A 70 -2.58 16.75 -12.83
CA HIS A 70 -2.35 18.15 -12.46
C HIS A 70 -0.98 18.67 -12.96
N GLY A 71 0.00 17.76 -13.10
CA GLY A 71 1.30 18.06 -13.66
C GLY A 71 1.26 18.40 -15.14
N GLY A 72 0.24 17.96 -15.89
CA GLY A 72 0.04 18.20 -17.32
C GLY A 72 -0.15 16.94 -18.17
N ASP A 73 -0.09 15.73 -17.60
CA ASP A 73 -0.34 14.49 -18.34
C ASP A 73 -1.84 14.18 -18.45
N ILE A 74 -2.48 14.74 -19.49
CA ILE A 74 -3.91 14.53 -19.78
C ILE A 74 -4.22 13.09 -20.23
N SER A 75 -3.20 12.28 -20.60
CA SER A 75 -3.41 10.90 -21.06
C SER A 75 -3.86 9.95 -19.93
N ILE A 76 -3.60 10.34 -18.68
CA ILE A 76 -3.97 9.60 -17.46
C ILE A 76 -5.46 9.25 -17.45
N GLY A 77 -6.31 10.20 -17.84
CA GLY A 77 -7.74 10.01 -17.92
C GLY A 77 -8.14 8.96 -18.95
N ALA A 78 -7.62 9.09 -20.18
CA ALA A 78 -7.91 8.15 -21.25
C ALA A 78 -7.47 6.70 -20.93
N LYS A 79 -6.42 6.54 -20.11
CA LYS A 79 -5.93 5.24 -19.63
C LYS A 79 -6.80 4.67 -18.49
N GLY A 80 -7.71 5.47 -17.92
CA GLY A 80 -8.64 5.08 -16.87
C GLY A 80 -7.98 4.87 -15.51
N TYR A 81 -6.79 5.41 -15.26
CA TYR A 81 -6.07 5.28 -13.99
C TYR A 81 -6.75 6.02 -12.83
N LEU A 82 -7.65 6.96 -13.13
CA LEU A 82 -8.44 7.69 -12.13
C LEU A 82 -9.68 6.93 -11.62
N THR A 83 -9.93 5.73 -12.16
CA THR A 83 -11.12 4.94 -11.80
C THR A 83 -10.89 4.05 -10.57
N LEU A 84 -9.70 4.06 -9.94
CA LEU A 84 -9.32 3.18 -8.83
C LEU A 84 -9.45 1.68 -9.18
N ASN A 85 -9.29 1.34 -10.47
CA ASN A 85 -9.40 -0.03 -10.94
C ASN A 85 -8.01 -0.69 -10.99
N PRO A 86 -7.69 -1.63 -10.08
CA PRO A 86 -6.38 -2.28 -10.05
C PRO A 86 -6.07 -3.08 -11.32
N LEU A 87 -7.10 -3.49 -12.07
CA LEU A 87 -6.96 -4.25 -13.32
C LEU A 87 -6.52 -3.37 -14.51
N LYS A 88 -6.54 -2.05 -14.36
CA LYS A 88 -6.08 -1.10 -15.40
C LYS A 88 -4.61 -0.70 -15.25
N TYR A 89 -3.94 -1.06 -14.16
CA TYR A 89 -2.52 -0.79 -13.99
C TYR A 89 -1.67 -1.61 -14.97
N THR A 90 -0.48 -1.13 -15.25
CA THR A 90 0.34 -1.58 -16.40
C THR A 90 0.61 -3.08 -16.43
N ASN A 91 0.65 -3.73 -15.27
CA ASN A 91 0.87 -5.18 -15.19
C ASN A 91 0.11 -5.76 -13.99
N VAL A 92 -1.04 -6.39 -14.26
CA VAL A 92 -1.91 -6.98 -13.24
C VAL A 92 -1.18 -8.03 -12.39
N LEU A 93 -0.27 -8.82 -12.99
CA LEU A 93 0.48 -9.84 -12.28
C LEU A 93 1.39 -9.22 -11.21
N PHE A 94 2.19 -8.22 -11.58
CA PHE A 94 3.11 -7.55 -10.65
C PHE A 94 2.41 -6.54 -9.75
N SER A 95 1.32 -5.94 -10.23
CA SER A 95 0.60 -4.91 -9.49
C SER A 95 -0.44 -5.43 -8.51
N PHE A 96 -0.95 -6.64 -8.73
CA PHE A 96 -2.03 -7.21 -7.95
C PHE A 96 -1.69 -8.60 -7.40
N VAL A 97 -1.38 -9.55 -8.28
CA VAL A 97 -1.22 -10.96 -7.86
C VAL A 97 0.00 -11.15 -6.97
N LEU A 98 1.13 -10.62 -7.38
CA LEU A 98 2.38 -10.79 -6.65
C LEU A 98 2.33 -10.15 -5.25
N PRO A 99 1.90 -8.90 -5.06
CA PRO A 99 1.73 -8.31 -3.73
C PRO A 99 0.80 -9.11 -2.82
N VAL A 100 -0.35 -9.57 -3.34
CA VAL A 100 -1.28 -10.39 -2.55
C VAL A 100 -0.64 -11.73 -2.14
N VAL A 101 0.04 -12.40 -3.06
CA VAL A 101 0.76 -13.65 -2.75
C VAL A 101 1.82 -13.42 -1.68
N PHE A 102 2.60 -12.33 -1.77
CA PHE A 102 3.61 -12.02 -0.75
C PHE A 102 3.00 -11.69 0.62
N VAL A 103 1.88 -10.97 0.66
CA VAL A 103 1.15 -10.72 1.90
C VAL A 103 0.68 -12.05 2.51
N ILE A 104 0.11 -12.96 1.70
CA ILE A 104 -0.34 -14.29 2.15
C ILE A 104 0.82 -15.13 2.67
N LEU A 105 1.98 -15.09 2.02
CA LEU A 105 3.18 -15.80 2.47
C LEU A 105 3.80 -15.18 3.74
N GLY A 106 3.21 -14.10 4.26
CA GLY A 106 3.68 -13.39 5.45
C GLY A 106 4.94 -12.58 5.20
N GLY A 107 5.12 -12.21 3.95
CA GLY A 107 6.20 -11.34 3.51
C GLY A 107 5.93 -9.86 3.77
N ILE A 108 6.83 -9.06 3.26
CA ILE A 108 6.72 -7.60 3.26
C ILE A 108 5.67 -7.21 2.22
N GLY A 109 4.85 -6.21 2.53
CA GLY A 109 3.95 -5.61 1.55
C GLY A 109 4.73 -5.05 0.38
N LEU A 110 4.68 -5.75 -0.76
CA LEU A 110 5.44 -5.35 -1.95
C LEU A 110 4.86 -4.08 -2.55
N PRO A 111 5.70 -3.14 -2.99
CA PRO A 111 5.27 -2.12 -3.92
C PRO A 111 4.77 -2.83 -5.18
N GLY A 112 3.53 -2.62 -5.54
CA GLY A 112 2.90 -3.18 -6.72
C GLY A 112 2.07 -2.10 -7.39
N GLY A 113 1.92 -2.21 -8.69
CA GLY A 113 1.27 -1.19 -9.48
C GLY A 113 2.29 -0.33 -10.24
N ALA A 114 1.90 0.08 -11.44
CA ALA A 114 2.63 1.13 -12.15
C ALA A 114 1.66 1.88 -13.04
N VAL A 115 1.43 3.13 -12.72
CA VAL A 115 0.76 4.08 -13.61
C VAL A 115 1.79 4.54 -14.66
N TYR A 116 1.51 4.26 -15.94
CA TYR A 116 2.37 4.76 -17.00
C TYR A 116 2.12 6.25 -17.25
N ILE A 117 3.08 7.08 -16.80
CA ILE A 117 3.04 8.54 -16.88
C ILE A 117 3.84 9.01 -18.09
N GLU A 118 3.26 9.85 -18.93
CA GLU A 118 3.91 10.45 -20.09
C GLU A 118 4.77 11.64 -19.63
N ARG A 119 5.96 11.35 -19.14
CA ARG A 119 6.87 12.32 -18.51
C ARG A 119 7.20 13.52 -19.43
N HIS A 120 7.22 13.34 -20.74
CA HIS A 120 7.47 14.40 -21.71
C HIS A 120 6.40 15.51 -21.71
N ARG A 121 5.19 15.22 -21.20
CA ARG A 121 4.09 16.20 -21.06
C ARG A 121 4.22 17.06 -19.82
N ILE A 122 5.07 16.66 -18.88
CA ILE A 122 5.19 17.29 -17.56
C ILE A 122 6.43 18.18 -17.57
N GLN A 123 6.25 19.47 -17.33
CA GLN A 123 7.35 20.43 -17.27
C GLN A 123 7.74 20.74 -15.83
N GLY A 124 9.05 20.74 -15.56
CA GLY A 124 9.64 21.13 -14.29
C GLY A 124 9.97 19.94 -13.38
N ARG A 125 11.19 20.01 -12.80
CA ARG A 125 11.75 18.94 -11.95
C ARG A 125 10.90 18.65 -10.71
N LEU A 126 10.41 19.71 -10.07
CA LEU A 126 9.59 19.58 -8.86
C LEU A 126 8.30 18.78 -9.11
N LYS A 127 7.64 19.00 -10.26
CA LYS A 127 6.43 18.26 -10.59
C LYS A 127 6.70 16.75 -10.71
N HIS A 128 7.79 16.35 -11.34
CA HIS A 128 8.20 14.95 -11.42
C HIS A 128 8.43 14.35 -10.03
N SER A 129 9.15 15.08 -9.15
CA SER A 129 9.37 14.63 -7.78
C SER A 129 8.06 14.50 -6.99
N LEU A 130 7.15 15.48 -7.10
CA LEU A 130 5.84 15.44 -6.42
C LEU A 130 4.96 14.30 -6.90
N ILE A 131 4.98 14.00 -8.20
CA ILE A 131 4.25 12.86 -8.75
C ILE A 131 4.76 11.55 -8.15
N SER A 132 6.09 11.37 -8.10
CA SER A 132 6.69 10.18 -7.51
C SER A 132 6.49 10.08 -5.99
N ALA A 133 6.41 11.20 -5.29
CA ALA A 133 6.15 11.23 -3.85
C ALA A 133 4.68 10.97 -3.49
N ALA A 134 3.74 11.17 -4.43
CA ALA A 134 2.31 11.14 -4.14
C ALA A 134 1.81 9.77 -3.67
N GLY A 135 2.29 8.67 -4.25
CA GLY A 135 1.94 7.32 -3.83
C GLY A 135 2.42 6.99 -2.42
N PRO A 136 3.73 7.09 -2.14
CA PRO A 136 4.25 6.87 -0.79
C PRO A 136 3.57 7.75 0.28
N LEU A 137 3.23 9.00 -0.06
CA LEU A 137 2.50 9.89 0.85
C LEU A 137 1.12 9.34 1.21
N VAL A 138 0.41 8.71 0.28
CA VAL A 138 -0.87 8.03 0.57
C VAL A 138 -0.66 6.91 1.59
N ASN A 139 0.39 6.09 1.43
CA ASN A 139 0.69 5.03 2.41
C ASN A 139 1.02 5.61 3.80
N VAL A 140 1.80 6.70 3.86
CA VAL A 140 2.11 7.39 5.13
C VAL A 140 0.83 7.92 5.81
N LEU A 141 -0.06 8.56 5.05
CA LEU A 141 -1.31 9.06 5.59
C LEU A 141 -2.22 7.92 6.06
N PHE A 142 -2.30 6.85 5.30
CA PHE A 142 -3.12 5.69 5.69
C PHE A 142 -2.54 5.00 6.94
N ALA A 143 -1.22 4.79 6.99
CA ALA A 143 -0.54 4.30 8.19
C ALA A 143 -0.83 5.18 9.40
N GLY A 144 -0.69 6.51 9.26
CA GLY A 144 -0.95 7.46 10.32
C GLY A 144 -2.37 7.37 10.88
N VAL A 145 -3.38 7.26 10.01
CA VAL A 145 -4.78 7.08 10.43
C VAL A 145 -4.97 5.79 11.21
N LEU A 146 -4.47 4.67 10.68
CA LEU A 146 -4.60 3.36 11.33
C LEU A 146 -3.88 3.32 12.68
N LEU A 147 -2.63 3.79 12.73
CA LEU A 147 -1.83 3.80 13.95
C LEU A 147 -2.42 4.72 15.02
N THR A 148 -2.93 5.89 14.62
CA THR A 148 -3.62 6.80 15.54
C THR A 148 -4.87 6.14 16.11
N ALA A 149 -5.67 5.46 15.29
CA ALA A 149 -6.88 4.79 15.73
C ALA A 149 -6.59 3.66 16.74
N VAL A 150 -5.53 2.87 16.51
CA VAL A 150 -5.10 1.80 17.43
C VAL A 150 -4.50 2.40 18.69
N GLY A 151 -3.55 3.33 18.57
CA GLY A 151 -2.87 3.91 19.73
C GLY A 151 -3.79 4.75 20.64
N ALA A 152 -4.90 5.29 20.08
CA ALA A 152 -5.93 5.97 20.85
C ALA A 152 -7.00 5.03 21.46
N GLY A 153 -6.91 3.71 21.21
CA GLY A 153 -7.85 2.73 21.75
C GLY A 153 -9.27 2.83 21.18
N TRP A 154 -9.46 3.38 19.95
CA TRP A 154 -10.81 3.65 19.42
C TRP A 154 -11.66 2.39 19.22
N PHE A 155 -11.02 1.25 19.06
CA PHE A 155 -11.68 -0.03 18.76
C PHE A 155 -11.41 -1.10 19.81
N ASP A 156 -10.91 -0.73 20.99
CA ASP A 156 -10.71 -1.64 22.10
C ASP A 156 -12.08 -2.11 22.61
N ASP A 157 -12.21 -3.40 22.80
CA ASP A 157 -13.42 -4.02 23.30
C ASP A 157 -13.04 -5.01 24.42
N PRO A 158 -13.26 -4.64 25.69
CA PRO A 158 -12.87 -5.46 26.81
C PRO A 158 -13.69 -6.77 26.93
N ASP A 159 -14.82 -6.85 26.23
CA ASP A 159 -15.66 -8.06 26.21
C ASP A 159 -15.24 -9.07 25.12
N ARG A 160 -14.23 -8.71 24.30
CA ARG A 160 -13.81 -9.50 23.13
C ARG A 160 -12.30 -9.70 23.09
N LEU A 161 -11.82 -10.41 24.08
CA LEU A 161 -10.42 -10.71 24.24
C LEU A 161 -10.01 -11.91 23.37
N ILE A 162 -8.75 -11.87 22.90
CA ILE A 162 -8.17 -12.94 22.08
C ILE A 162 -7.62 -14.04 23.00
N GLU A 163 -7.94 -15.29 22.68
CA GLU A 163 -7.30 -16.45 23.31
C GLU A 163 -6.24 -17.06 22.39
N ILE A 164 -5.01 -17.16 22.89
CA ILE A 164 -3.91 -17.83 22.18
C ILE A 164 -3.24 -18.82 23.16
N GLY A 165 -3.24 -20.10 22.79
CA GLY A 165 -2.58 -21.14 23.59
C GLY A 165 -3.13 -21.25 25.02
N GLY A 166 -4.44 -21.01 25.21
CA GLY A 166 -5.10 -21.05 26.51
C GLY A 166 -4.84 -19.84 27.41
N ARG A 167 -4.28 -18.77 26.85
CA ARG A 167 -4.07 -17.48 27.54
C ARG A 167 -4.98 -16.43 26.90
N THR A 168 -5.76 -15.74 27.73
CA THR A 168 -6.54 -14.58 27.32
C THR A 168 -5.61 -13.35 27.28
N LEU A 169 -5.60 -12.65 26.15
CA LEU A 169 -4.83 -11.42 25.97
C LEU A 169 -5.78 -10.23 26.08
N ASP A 170 -5.31 -9.19 26.76
CA ASP A 170 -6.05 -7.92 26.90
C ASP A 170 -5.99 -7.10 25.58
N LEU A 171 -6.54 -7.70 24.52
CA LEU A 171 -6.58 -7.12 23.18
C LEU A 171 -7.72 -7.73 22.39
N SER A 172 -8.48 -6.90 21.69
CA SER A 172 -9.53 -7.36 20.78
C SER A 172 -8.98 -7.55 19.33
N PRO A 173 -9.66 -8.39 18.50
CA PRO A 173 -9.13 -8.75 17.18
C PRO A 173 -8.99 -7.59 16.19
N LEU A 174 -9.89 -6.58 16.25
CA LEU A 174 -9.86 -5.49 15.27
C LEU A 174 -8.66 -4.55 15.43
N PRO A 175 -8.27 -4.08 16.63
CA PRO A 175 -7.02 -3.35 16.83
C PRO A 175 -5.79 -4.10 16.35
N ALA A 176 -5.70 -5.41 16.58
CA ALA A 176 -4.61 -6.24 16.08
C ALA A 176 -4.57 -6.27 14.53
N ALA A 177 -5.73 -6.42 13.88
CA ALA A 177 -5.84 -6.39 12.43
C ALA A 177 -5.46 -5.02 11.83
N LEU A 178 -5.89 -3.92 12.47
CA LEU A 178 -5.54 -2.55 12.08
C LEU A 178 -4.05 -2.29 12.23
N ALA A 179 -3.42 -2.73 13.34
CA ALA A 179 -1.99 -2.60 13.57
C ALA A 179 -1.17 -3.37 12.53
N TYR A 180 -1.61 -4.58 12.19
CA TYR A 180 -0.95 -5.40 11.16
C TYR A 180 -1.07 -4.78 9.77
N LEU A 181 -2.25 -4.27 9.39
CA LEU A 181 -2.43 -3.52 8.15
C LEU A 181 -1.58 -2.23 8.13
N ALA A 182 -1.48 -1.52 9.26
CA ALA A 182 -0.66 -0.33 9.39
C ALA A 182 0.83 -0.64 9.20
N MET A 183 1.32 -1.76 9.75
CA MET A 183 2.69 -2.23 9.52
C MET A 183 2.99 -2.39 8.02
N PHE A 184 2.06 -2.95 7.23
CA PHE A 184 2.23 -3.03 5.77
C PHE A 184 2.30 -1.65 5.12
N GLN A 185 1.50 -0.68 5.58
CA GLN A 185 1.53 0.67 5.02
C GLN A 185 2.86 1.38 5.31
N VAL A 186 3.37 1.26 6.54
CA VAL A 186 4.69 1.78 6.93
C VAL A 186 5.79 1.13 6.09
N SER A 187 5.75 -0.20 5.96
CA SER A 187 6.72 -0.96 5.16
C SER A 187 6.71 -0.53 3.70
N ALA A 188 5.52 -0.39 3.10
CA ALA A 188 5.36 0.05 1.72
C ALA A 188 5.87 1.47 1.49
N ALA A 189 5.58 2.40 2.42
CA ALA A 189 6.07 3.76 2.35
C ALA A 189 7.60 3.81 2.41
N LEU A 190 8.21 3.11 3.36
CA LEU A 190 9.67 3.05 3.51
C LEU A 190 10.34 2.44 2.27
N LEU A 191 9.84 1.32 1.77
CA LEU A 191 10.38 0.67 0.57
C LEU A 191 10.28 1.59 -0.65
N ASN A 192 9.09 2.17 -0.88
CA ASN A 192 8.90 3.05 -2.02
C ASN A 192 9.71 4.34 -1.95
N LEU A 193 10.08 4.81 -0.75
CA LEU A 193 10.93 5.99 -0.57
C LEU A 193 12.42 5.72 -0.75
N LEU A 194 12.85 4.47 -0.90
CA LEU A 194 14.25 4.17 -1.17
C LEU A 194 14.66 4.76 -2.53
N PRO A 195 15.83 5.42 -2.64
CA PRO A 195 16.32 6.03 -3.88
C PRO A 195 16.91 4.95 -4.82
N VAL A 196 16.19 3.86 -5.00
CA VAL A 196 16.60 2.72 -5.83
C VAL A 196 15.84 2.76 -7.15
N PRO A 197 16.51 2.63 -8.30
CA PRO A 197 15.86 2.63 -9.61
C PRO A 197 14.72 1.61 -9.68
N GLY A 198 13.57 2.05 -10.21
CA GLY A 198 12.36 1.24 -10.24
C GLY A 198 11.41 1.48 -9.06
N LEU A 199 11.83 2.21 -8.01
CA LEU A 199 10.99 2.64 -6.90
C LEU A 199 10.69 4.15 -6.97
N ASP A 200 9.66 4.60 -6.26
CA ASP A 200 9.20 6.00 -6.26
C ASP A 200 10.26 6.96 -5.72
N GLY A 201 11.02 6.53 -4.70
CA GLY A 201 12.10 7.32 -4.12
C GLY A 201 13.18 7.70 -5.15
N TYR A 202 13.49 6.79 -6.09
CA TYR A 202 14.34 7.16 -7.22
C TYR A 202 13.65 8.21 -8.10
N GLY A 203 12.37 8.05 -8.41
CA GLY A 203 11.61 9.02 -9.18
C GLY A 203 11.53 10.41 -8.54
N ILE A 204 11.66 10.51 -7.21
CA ILE A 204 11.75 11.79 -6.49
C ILE A 204 13.09 12.48 -6.76
N VAL A 205 14.20 11.74 -6.76
CA VAL A 205 15.55 12.30 -6.90
C VAL A 205 16.03 12.38 -8.35
N GLU A 206 15.54 11.50 -9.23
CA GLU A 206 15.95 11.41 -10.64
C GLU A 206 15.94 12.75 -11.40
N PRO A 207 14.91 13.63 -11.25
CA PRO A 207 14.88 14.89 -11.99
C PRO A 207 16.05 15.85 -11.64
N TRP A 208 16.70 15.62 -10.51
CA TRP A 208 17.81 16.43 -10.00
C TRP A 208 19.19 15.87 -10.36
N LEU A 209 19.23 14.61 -10.84
CA LEU A 209 20.45 13.95 -11.28
C LEU A 209 20.92 14.49 -12.64
N SER A 210 22.23 14.44 -12.87
CA SER A 210 22.79 14.77 -14.17
C SER A 210 22.35 13.76 -15.25
N PRO A 211 22.25 14.16 -16.52
CA PRO A 211 21.88 13.24 -17.61
C PRO A 211 22.84 12.04 -17.73
N LYS A 212 24.12 12.22 -17.37
CA LYS A 212 25.12 11.14 -17.38
C LYS A 212 24.76 10.06 -16.34
N VAL A 213 24.43 10.47 -15.11
CA VAL A 213 24.04 9.55 -14.03
C VAL A 213 22.75 8.83 -14.37
N ARG A 214 21.72 9.54 -14.85
CA ARG A 214 20.45 8.94 -15.25
C ARG A 214 20.62 7.83 -16.29
N ARG A 215 21.38 8.09 -17.37
CA ARG A 215 21.66 7.10 -18.42
C ARG A 215 22.45 5.90 -17.90
N ALA A 216 23.34 6.09 -16.93
CA ALA A 216 24.12 5.01 -16.35
C ALA A 216 23.27 4.09 -15.46
N VAL A 217 22.23 4.64 -14.80
CA VAL A 217 21.38 3.93 -13.84
C VAL A 217 20.13 3.32 -14.49
N GLU A 218 19.63 3.90 -15.58
CA GLU A 218 18.41 3.47 -16.29
C GLU A 218 18.36 1.96 -16.61
N PRO A 219 19.44 1.31 -17.10
CA PRO A 219 19.41 -0.15 -17.38
C PRO A 219 19.17 -1.01 -16.15
N PHE A 220 19.42 -0.49 -14.96
CA PHE A 220 19.25 -1.22 -13.69
C PHE A 220 17.86 -1.05 -13.07
N ALA A 221 17.00 -0.20 -13.64
CA ALA A 221 15.67 0.08 -13.07
C ALA A 221 14.81 -1.17 -12.89
N MET A 222 14.86 -2.12 -13.82
CA MET A 222 14.09 -3.37 -13.70
C MET A 222 14.63 -4.32 -12.63
N TYR A 223 15.89 -4.17 -12.22
CA TYR A 223 16.53 -5.02 -11.21
C TYR A 223 16.50 -4.40 -9.81
N GLY A 224 16.16 -3.10 -9.70
CA GLY A 224 16.21 -2.38 -8.43
C GLY A 224 15.35 -3.02 -7.34
N MET A 225 14.11 -3.35 -7.67
CA MET A 225 13.22 -4.04 -6.74
C MET A 225 13.74 -5.44 -6.35
N LEU A 226 14.28 -6.20 -7.30
CA LEU A 226 14.88 -7.51 -7.02
C LEU A 226 16.10 -7.38 -6.10
N ALA A 227 16.92 -6.35 -6.29
CA ALA A 227 18.07 -6.06 -5.43
C ALA A 227 17.63 -5.73 -3.99
N VAL A 228 16.58 -4.92 -3.83
CA VAL A 228 16.01 -4.63 -2.51
C VAL A 228 15.51 -5.89 -1.83
N PHE A 229 14.81 -6.79 -2.55
CA PHE A 229 14.38 -8.06 -1.97
C PHE A 229 15.54 -8.98 -1.62
N ALA A 230 16.55 -9.07 -2.46
CA ALA A 230 17.74 -9.85 -2.16
C ALA A 230 18.46 -9.33 -0.89
N LEU A 231 18.49 -8.00 -0.70
CA LEU A 231 19.01 -7.38 0.51
C LEU A 231 18.15 -7.69 1.73
N LEU A 232 16.83 -7.59 1.61
CA LEU A 232 15.89 -7.92 2.70
C LEU A 232 15.86 -9.41 3.03
N TRP A 233 16.33 -10.28 2.15
CA TRP A 233 16.55 -11.70 2.45
C TRP A 233 17.69 -11.93 3.45
N GLN A 234 18.61 -10.96 3.58
CA GLN A 234 19.68 -11.03 4.57
C GLN A 234 19.13 -10.74 5.97
N PRO A 235 19.34 -11.65 6.97
CA PRO A 235 18.73 -11.52 8.29
C PRO A 235 19.05 -10.21 9.01
N GLN A 236 20.24 -9.65 8.80
CA GLN A 236 20.67 -8.41 9.44
C GLN A 236 19.93 -7.20 8.85
N VAL A 237 19.81 -7.15 7.50
CA VAL A 237 19.11 -6.08 6.79
C VAL A 237 17.61 -6.15 7.11
N ASN A 238 17.05 -7.35 7.12
CA ASN A 238 15.64 -7.59 7.47
C ASN A 238 15.34 -7.09 8.89
N ARG A 239 16.16 -7.47 9.88
CA ARG A 239 16.01 -6.98 11.25
C ARG A 239 16.06 -5.46 11.33
N LEU A 240 17.07 -4.84 10.73
CA LEU A 240 17.19 -3.39 10.72
C LEU A 240 15.96 -2.71 10.09
N PHE A 241 15.48 -3.23 8.97
CA PHE A 241 14.29 -2.71 8.31
C PHE A 241 13.06 -2.78 9.22
N PHE A 242 12.80 -3.95 9.83
CA PHE A 242 11.66 -4.12 10.72
C PHE A 242 11.84 -3.38 12.05
N ASP A 243 13.05 -3.19 12.55
CA ASP A 243 13.29 -2.34 13.73
C ASP A 243 12.89 -0.88 13.45
N VAL A 244 13.15 -0.38 12.23
CA VAL A 244 12.67 0.96 11.80
C VAL A 244 11.14 0.97 11.69
N VAL A 245 10.54 -0.05 11.07
CA VAL A 245 9.07 -0.15 10.94
C VAL A 245 8.42 -0.14 12.32
N TYR A 246 8.86 -0.99 13.23
CA TYR A 246 8.32 -1.08 14.59
C TYR A 246 8.61 0.19 15.40
N GLY A 247 9.78 0.80 15.25
CA GLY A 247 10.06 2.09 15.87
C GLY A 247 9.07 3.18 15.47
N ILE A 248 8.64 3.18 14.19
CA ILE A 248 7.59 4.10 13.73
C ILE A 248 6.23 3.76 14.36
N THR A 249 5.85 2.49 14.45
CA THR A 249 4.56 2.11 15.06
C THR A 249 4.53 2.41 16.56
N GLU A 250 5.64 2.22 17.26
CA GLU A 250 5.80 2.52 18.68
C GLU A 250 5.65 4.03 18.99
N LEU A 251 5.96 4.93 18.05
CA LEU A 251 5.70 6.37 18.20
C LEU A 251 4.21 6.70 18.36
N PHE A 252 3.33 5.82 17.90
CA PHE A 252 1.87 5.94 18.04
C PHE A 252 1.32 5.11 19.21
N GLY A 253 2.18 4.51 20.04
CA GLY A 253 1.76 3.64 21.13
C GLY A 253 1.39 2.22 20.70
N VAL A 254 1.70 1.83 19.47
CA VAL A 254 1.42 0.48 18.93
C VAL A 254 2.69 -0.35 19.01
N ASP A 255 2.75 -1.26 19.99
CA ASP A 255 3.89 -2.12 20.20
C ASP A 255 3.93 -3.35 19.25
N ARG A 256 5.10 -4.02 19.23
CA ARG A 256 5.34 -5.20 18.36
C ARG A 256 4.40 -6.36 18.68
N GLY A 257 3.96 -6.49 19.93
CA GLY A 257 3.06 -7.56 20.37
C GLY A 257 1.69 -7.46 19.70
N VAL A 258 1.15 -6.24 19.61
CA VAL A 258 -0.13 -5.99 18.92
C VAL A 258 -0.05 -6.40 17.44
N ILE A 259 1.06 -6.03 16.76
CA ILE A 259 1.29 -6.37 15.36
C ILE A 259 1.47 -7.89 15.19
N TRP A 260 2.21 -8.54 16.11
CA TRP A 260 2.40 -9.99 16.08
C TRP A 260 1.08 -10.75 16.24
N ILE A 261 0.18 -10.28 17.11
CA ILE A 261 -1.16 -10.85 17.27
C ILE A 261 -1.97 -10.70 15.97
N GLY A 262 -1.86 -9.55 15.30
CA GLY A 262 -2.47 -9.34 13.98
C GLY A 262 -1.95 -10.32 12.92
N ASP A 263 -0.63 -10.56 12.87
CA ASP A 263 -0.02 -11.58 11.99
C ASP A 263 -0.49 -12.98 12.33
N TYR A 264 -0.54 -13.31 13.62
CA TYR A 264 -1.05 -14.60 14.10
C TYR A 264 -2.49 -14.84 13.63
N LEU A 265 -3.41 -13.93 13.85
CA LEU A 265 -4.79 -14.04 13.41
C LEU A 265 -4.90 -14.07 11.87
N PHE A 266 -4.09 -13.27 11.18
CA PHE A 266 -4.08 -13.23 9.72
C PHE A 266 -3.76 -14.61 9.13
N ARG A 267 -2.83 -15.35 9.71
CA ARG A 267 -2.40 -16.68 9.27
C ARG A 267 -3.25 -17.81 9.87
N PHE A 268 -4.56 -17.65 9.88
CA PHE A 268 -5.53 -18.57 10.50
C PHE A 268 -5.40 -20.03 10.03
N TRP A 269 -4.77 -20.28 8.89
CA TRP A 269 -4.52 -21.64 8.36
C TRP A 269 -3.36 -22.36 9.05
N ASN A 270 -2.62 -21.70 9.91
CA ASN A 270 -1.49 -22.28 10.65
C ASN A 270 -1.88 -22.79 12.05
N HIS A 271 -3.17 -22.68 12.44
CA HIS A 271 -3.65 -23.04 13.77
C HIS A 271 -4.84 -23.99 13.70
#